data_58c70f237d1528b4e3aec474046b2314
#
_entry.id   58c70f237d1528b4e3aec474046b2314
#
_cell.length_a   1.000
_cell.length_b   1.000
_cell.length_c   1.000
_cell.angle_alpha   90.00
_cell.angle_beta   90.00
_cell.angle_gamma   90.00
#
_symmetry.space_group_name_H-M   'P 1'
#
loop_
_entity.id
_entity.type
_entity.pdbx_description
1 polymer ?
#
loop_
_entity_poly.entity_id
_entity_poly.type
_entity_poly.pdbx_seq_one_letter_code
_entity_poly.pdbx_strand_id
1 'polypeptide(L)'
;MTNTIAEFLNTRGLSAAAVDVDATLARFQHEMAEGLAGRPISLAMIPAYIGIDKPVPVGKPVIVLDAGGTNLRAALVTFDAAGTSRVEKFSKTAMPGAQGTRATAQDFYNVLAGLLAPLLADADDIGFVFSYPAEITPDCDARLIRWTKQVDMPDLVDAMVGAGLAKALKARGHAKRITVLSDTVATLLAGKSAGISRRYSNYVGLILGTGTNIAYVAPNATITKVKNLPPNGAMTINAETGGFTGVPQTEFDRAFDATTKDTGDYTFEKMISGAYLGGLGRFVLQAGAREGFFSAPAKAALLECASLANKDFDDFCANPFSTGGALGAMPFNDGDRRAVMALGKPVFERAAKLAACNICAAVIQTGGGTDPLHPVCVTIDGSTYYRTKAVNLKSLVEQHVRDILGPRGLYADLIQIDEAPVIGAAVAGLTR
;
A
#
# COMPACT_ATOMS: atom_id res chain seq x y z
N MET A 1 -24.91 30.27 -19.44
CA MET A 1 -23.82 30.54 -18.49
C MET A 1 -22.75 29.48 -18.75
N THR A 2 -21.57 29.87 -19.18
CA THR A 2 -20.45 28.93 -19.35
C THR A 2 -20.03 28.43 -17.96
N ASN A 3 -20.22 27.18 -17.69
CA ASN A 3 -19.80 26.53 -16.45
C ASN A 3 -18.27 26.67 -16.33
N THR A 4 -17.74 27.13 -15.23
CA THR A 4 -16.28 27.18 -15.04
C THR A 4 -15.77 25.79 -14.68
N ILE A 5 -14.49 25.49 -14.97
CA ILE A 5 -13.88 24.20 -14.58
C ILE A 5 -14.01 23.97 -13.07
N ALA A 6 -13.90 25.02 -12.26
CA ALA A 6 -14.06 24.90 -10.81
C ALA A 6 -15.48 24.50 -10.39
N GLU A 7 -16.51 25.11 -11.01
CA GLU A 7 -17.91 24.72 -10.79
C GLU A 7 -18.18 23.29 -11.26
N PHE A 8 -17.65 22.91 -12.43
CA PHE A 8 -17.74 21.56 -12.95
C PHE A 8 -17.17 20.52 -11.96
N LEU A 9 -16.00 20.76 -11.39
CA LEU A 9 -15.35 19.86 -10.44
C LEU A 9 -16.10 19.80 -9.10
N ASN A 10 -16.54 20.95 -8.58
CA ASN A 10 -17.22 21.03 -7.29
C ASN A 10 -18.58 20.36 -7.34
N THR A 11 -19.38 20.64 -8.37
CA THR A 11 -20.73 20.04 -8.50
C THR A 11 -20.69 18.53 -8.72
N ARG A 12 -19.54 18.00 -9.18
CA ARG A 12 -19.34 16.57 -9.43
C ARG A 12 -18.51 15.87 -8.34
N GLY A 13 -18.19 16.56 -7.25
CA GLY A 13 -17.52 15.98 -6.08
C GLY A 13 -16.03 15.62 -6.28
N LEU A 14 -15.35 16.17 -7.30
CA LEU A 14 -13.96 15.86 -7.59
C LEU A 14 -12.94 16.74 -6.83
N SER A 15 -13.37 17.87 -6.27
CA SER A 15 -12.47 18.71 -5.50
C SER A 15 -12.11 18.07 -4.16
N ALA A 16 -10.89 18.33 -3.67
CA ALA A 16 -10.49 17.92 -2.33
C ALA A 16 -11.41 18.52 -1.25
N ALA A 17 -12.03 19.68 -1.52
CA ALA A 17 -13.00 20.30 -0.61
C ALA A 17 -14.29 19.47 -0.46
N ALA A 18 -14.67 18.68 -1.46
CA ALA A 18 -15.84 17.81 -1.41
C ALA A 18 -15.65 16.57 -0.51
N VAL A 19 -14.43 16.26 -0.10
CA VAL A 19 -14.15 15.15 0.83
C VAL A 19 -14.52 15.58 2.24
N ASP A 20 -15.62 15.03 2.77
CA ASP A 20 -16.00 15.17 4.18
C ASP A 20 -15.09 14.29 5.04
N VAL A 21 -14.14 14.94 5.72
CA VAL A 21 -13.11 14.26 6.54
C VAL A 21 -13.75 13.53 7.71
N ASP A 22 -14.66 14.17 8.44
CA ASP A 22 -15.23 13.60 9.66
C ASP A 22 -16.11 12.38 9.33
N ALA A 23 -16.94 12.48 8.30
CA ALA A 23 -17.74 11.36 7.83
C ALA A 23 -16.86 10.21 7.29
N THR A 24 -15.77 10.52 6.56
CA THR A 24 -14.85 9.51 6.06
C THR A 24 -14.12 8.79 7.20
N LEU A 25 -13.61 9.53 8.19
CA LEU A 25 -12.97 8.94 9.37
C LEU A 25 -13.94 8.07 10.16
N ALA A 26 -15.16 8.56 10.41
CA ALA A 26 -16.17 7.79 11.14
C ALA A 26 -16.49 6.45 10.44
N ARG A 27 -16.58 6.46 9.12
CA ARG A 27 -16.80 5.23 8.33
C ARG A 27 -15.60 4.28 8.40
N PHE A 28 -14.35 4.78 8.25
CA PHE A 28 -13.16 3.96 8.44
C PHE A 28 -13.12 3.31 9.82
N GLN A 29 -13.33 4.10 10.88
CA GLN A 29 -13.31 3.60 12.26
C GLN A 29 -14.40 2.55 12.50
N HIS A 30 -15.61 2.79 11.98
CA HIS A 30 -16.71 1.83 12.07
C HIS A 30 -16.34 0.51 11.37
N GLU A 31 -15.88 0.55 10.12
CA GLU A 31 -15.53 -0.67 9.39
C GLU A 31 -14.32 -1.39 9.97
N MET A 32 -13.32 -0.66 10.47
CA MET A 32 -12.19 -1.27 11.18
C MET A 32 -12.66 -2.02 12.43
N ALA A 33 -13.55 -1.45 13.23
CA ALA A 33 -14.10 -2.11 14.42
C ALA A 33 -14.95 -3.34 14.06
N GLU A 34 -15.84 -3.21 13.07
CA GLU A 34 -16.68 -4.30 12.60
C GLU A 34 -15.86 -5.45 11.98
N GLY A 35 -14.82 -5.12 11.21
CA GLY A 35 -13.90 -6.09 10.63
C GLY A 35 -13.08 -6.84 11.68
N LEU A 36 -12.66 -6.17 12.79
CA LEU A 36 -12.03 -6.82 13.94
C LEU A 36 -13.00 -7.70 14.73
N ALA A 37 -14.30 -7.40 14.66
CA ALA A 37 -15.35 -8.24 15.22
C ALA A 37 -15.75 -9.43 14.32
N GLY A 38 -15.18 -9.52 13.11
CA GLY A 38 -15.47 -10.61 12.16
C GLY A 38 -16.79 -10.45 11.43
N ARG A 39 -17.36 -9.25 11.38
CA ARG A 39 -18.58 -8.99 10.62
C ARG A 39 -18.26 -8.78 9.13
N PRO A 40 -19.19 -9.14 8.22
CA PRO A 40 -18.99 -8.94 6.79
C PRO A 40 -19.02 -7.44 6.45
N ILE A 41 -17.86 -6.88 6.20
CA ILE A 41 -17.63 -5.47 5.89
C ILE A 41 -16.54 -5.38 4.80
N SER A 42 -16.33 -4.20 4.21
CA SER A 42 -15.36 -4.04 3.12
C SER A 42 -13.89 -4.18 3.54
N LEU A 43 -13.57 -3.91 4.81
CA LEU A 43 -12.22 -4.04 5.35
C LEU A 43 -11.98 -5.43 5.93
N ALA A 44 -11.02 -6.17 5.38
CA ALA A 44 -10.72 -7.53 5.79
C ALA A 44 -10.13 -7.61 7.20
N MET A 45 -9.38 -6.59 7.64
CA MET A 45 -8.79 -6.47 8.98
C MET A 45 -8.04 -7.74 9.40
N ILE A 46 -7.09 -8.21 8.61
CA ILE A 46 -6.41 -9.50 8.76
C ILE A 46 -5.42 -9.45 9.92
N PRO A 47 -5.57 -10.27 10.98
CA PRO A 47 -4.58 -10.40 12.04
C PRO A 47 -3.28 -11.01 11.48
N ALA A 48 -2.12 -10.40 11.78
CA ALA A 48 -0.84 -10.93 11.33
C ALA A 48 -0.09 -11.73 12.42
N TYR A 49 -0.61 -11.78 13.64
CA TYR A 49 -0.06 -12.51 14.80
C TYR A 49 1.38 -12.09 15.16
N ILE A 50 1.80 -10.91 14.74
CA ILE A 50 3.12 -10.34 15.03
C ILE A 50 2.92 -9.15 15.96
N GLY A 51 3.55 -9.20 17.15
CA GLY A 51 3.58 -8.08 18.11
C GLY A 51 4.76 -7.15 17.89
N ILE A 52 4.75 -6.04 18.60
CA ILE A 52 5.83 -5.05 18.58
C ILE A 52 6.66 -5.00 19.89
N ASP A 53 6.30 -5.80 20.88
CA ASP A 53 6.84 -5.69 22.25
C ASP A 53 8.28 -6.19 22.38
N LYS A 54 8.68 -7.19 21.60
CA LYS A 54 10.02 -7.76 21.68
C LYS A 54 11.05 -6.83 21.02
N PRO A 55 12.17 -6.53 21.67
CA PRO A 55 13.25 -5.74 21.05
C PRO A 55 13.85 -6.48 19.85
N VAL A 56 14.36 -5.72 18.89
CA VAL A 56 15.11 -6.28 17.75
C VAL A 56 16.50 -6.68 18.23
N PRO A 57 16.93 -7.96 18.09
CA PRO A 57 18.23 -8.41 18.52
C PRO A 57 19.36 -7.72 17.73
N VAL A 58 20.36 -7.19 18.47
CA VAL A 58 21.55 -6.56 17.88
C VAL A 58 22.53 -7.63 17.38
N GLY A 59 23.07 -7.44 16.18
CA GLY A 59 24.10 -8.30 15.57
C GLY A 59 23.63 -9.69 15.17
N LYS A 60 22.37 -10.08 15.42
CA LYS A 60 21.84 -11.37 15.00
C LYS A 60 21.42 -11.32 13.53
N PRO A 61 21.98 -12.18 12.65
CA PRO A 61 21.58 -12.22 11.26
C PRO A 61 20.20 -12.88 11.08
N VAL A 62 19.50 -12.43 10.05
CA VAL A 62 18.23 -13.01 9.59
C VAL A 62 18.20 -12.99 8.05
N ILE A 63 17.69 -14.05 7.48
CA ILE A 63 17.42 -14.11 6.04
C ILE A 63 16.08 -13.42 5.78
N VAL A 64 16.07 -12.56 4.78
CA VAL A 64 14.83 -11.98 4.25
C VAL A 64 14.56 -12.55 2.87
N LEU A 65 13.31 -12.94 2.65
CA LEU A 65 12.77 -13.33 1.36
C LEU A 65 11.58 -12.42 1.05
N ASP A 66 11.57 -11.83 -0.15
CA ASP A 66 10.46 -10.99 -0.64
C ASP A 66 9.93 -11.56 -1.95
N ALA A 67 8.67 -11.99 -1.93
CA ALA A 67 7.92 -12.43 -3.10
C ALA A 67 6.93 -11.34 -3.52
N GLY A 68 7.44 -10.43 -4.36
CA GLY A 68 6.67 -9.36 -4.98
C GLY A 68 5.90 -9.80 -6.23
N GLY A 69 5.58 -8.87 -7.13
CA GLY A 69 4.79 -9.18 -8.33
C GLY A 69 5.54 -9.97 -9.40
N THR A 70 6.73 -9.52 -9.79
CA THR A 70 7.49 -10.09 -10.92
C THR A 70 8.84 -10.66 -10.52
N ASN A 71 9.28 -10.39 -9.29
CA ASN A 71 10.60 -10.75 -8.82
C ASN A 71 10.54 -11.32 -7.40
N LEU A 72 11.47 -12.24 -7.16
CA LEU A 72 11.86 -12.71 -5.84
C LEU A 72 13.17 -12.06 -5.45
N ARG A 73 13.30 -11.66 -4.20
CA ARG A 73 14.52 -11.07 -3.64
C ARG A 73 14.89 -11.80 -2.37
N ALA A 74 16.18 -11.98 -2.13
CA ALA A 74 16.68 -12.50 -0.87
C ALA A 74 17.89 -11.68 -0.41
N ALA A 75 18.03 -11.53 0.89
CA ALA A 75 19.15 -10.82 1.50
C ALA A 75 19.42 -11.35 2.92
N LEU A 76 20.62 -11.09 3.43
CA LEU A 76 20.96 -11.23 4.83
C LEU A 76 20.88 -9.86 5.48
N VAL A 77 20.20 -9.74 6.62
CA VAL A 77 20.01 -8.48 7.34
C VAL A 77 20.49 -8.62 8.78
N THR A 78 21.17 -7.61 9.28
CA THR A 78 21.55 -7.45 10.69
C THR A 78 21.20 -6.04 11.16
N PHE A 79 21.05 -5.86 12.47
CA PHE A 79 20.83 -4.54 13.09
C PHE A 79 21.93 -4.23 14.07
N ASP A 80 22.41 -2.99 14.07
CA ASP A 80 23.33 -2.49 15.09
C ASP A 80 22.59 -1.98 16.35
N ALA A 81 23.35 -1.53 17.34
CA ALA A 81 22.80 -1.00 18.60
C ALA A 81 21.99 0.31 18.41
N ALA A 82 22.19 1.02 17.32
CA ALA A 82 21.42 2.21 16.96
C ALA A 82 20.13 1.87 16.16
N GLY A 83 19.92 0.58 15.85
CA GLY A 83 18.80 0.10 15.03
C GLY A 83 19.01 0.27 13.53
N THR A 84 20.22 0.65 13.12
CA THR A 84 20.56 0.76 11.71
C THR A 84 20.67 -0.64 11.11
N SER A 85 19.94 -0.86 10.04
CA SER A 85 19.98 -2.13 9.31
C SER A 85 21.17 -2.18 8.35
N ARG A 86 21.82 -3.32 8.27
CA ARG A 86 22.82 -3.64 7.26
C ARG A 86 22.29 -4.79 6.39
N VAL A 87 22.13 -4.53 5.10
CA VAL A 87 21.65 -5.50 4.10
C VAL A 87 22.87 -6.02 3.32
N GLU A 88 23.05 -7.32 3.33
CA GLU A 88 24.19 -8.00 2.71
C GLU A 88 23.70 -9.16 1.83
N LYS A 89 24.58 -9.65 0.95
CA LYS A 89 24.35 -10.82 0.10
C LYS A 89 23.01 -10.73 -0.68
N PHE A 90 22.66 -9.52 -1.14
CA PHE A 90 21.43 -9.30 -1.88
C PHE A 90 21.44 -10.10 -3.19
N SER A 91 20.35 -10.80 -3.46
CA SER A 91 20.11 -11.53 -4.69
C SER A 91 18.68 -11.35 -5.19
N LYS A 92 18.49 -11.46 -6.51
CA LYS A 92 17.20 -11.27 -7.15
C LYS A 92 17.04 -12.27 -8.30
N THR A 93 15.83 -12.82 -8.44
CA THR A 93 15.46 -13.68 -9.58
C THR A 93 14.02 -13.41 -10.03
N ALA A 94 13.63 -13.91 -11.18
CA ALA A 94 12.26 -13.79 -11.65
C ALA A 94 11.30 -14.64 -10.81
N MET A 95 10.08 -14.14 -10.62
CA MET A 95 8.99 -14.87 -9.97
C MET A 95 8.50 -15.98 -10.92
N PRO A 96 8.50 -17.26 -10.54
CA PRO A 96 7.88 -18.31 -11.34
C PRO A 96 6.41 -18.03 -11.60
N GLY A 97 5.92 -18.42 -12.75
CA GLY A 97 4.52 -18.21 -13.12
C GLY A 97 4.14 -16.74 -13.42
N ALA A 98 5.10 -15.80 -13.40
CA ALA A 98 4.84 -14.40 -13.76
C ALA A 98 4.79 -14.19 -15.28
N GLN A 99 4.20 -13.05 -15.70
CA GLN A 99 4.14 -12.60 -17.09
C GLN A 99 3.49 -13.60 -18.07
N GLY A 100 2.44 -14.31 -17.61
CA GLY A 100 1.68 -15.24 -18.42
C GLY A 100 2.35 -16.61 -18.62
N THR A 101 3.45 -16.87 -17.93
CA THR A 101 4.01 -18.22 -17.83
C THR A 101 3.27 -19.02 -16.77
N ARG A 102 3.12 -20.34 -16.96
CA ARG A 102 2.58 -21.22 -15.93
C ARG A 102 3.70 -21.96 -15.22
N ALA A 103 3.64 -22.05 -13.90
CA ALA A 103 4.59 -22.79 -13.10
C ALA A 103 3.85 -23.68 -12.07
N THR A 104 4.58 -24.64 -11.49
CA THR A 104 4.07 -25.51 -10.43
C THR A 104 4.52 -25.03 -9.04
N ALA A 105 3.86 -25.51 -7.98
CA ALA A 105 4.31 -25.31 -6.60
C ALA A 105 5.74 -25.81 -6.39
N GLN A 106 6.11 -26.92 -7.04
CA GLN A 106 7.46 -27.46 -6.94
C GLN A 106 8.50 -26.53 -7.57
N ASP A 107 8.19 -25.93 -8.72
CA ASP A 107 9.06 -24.95 -9.37
C ASP A 107 9.27 -23.72 -8.48
N PHE A 108 8.18 -23.23 -7.86
CA PHE A 108 8.23 -22.10 -6.93
C PHE A 108 9.16 -22.39 -5.75
N TYR A 109 8.95 -23.50 -5.04
CA TYR A 109 9.79 -23.85 -3.89
C TYR A 109 11.23 -24.19 -4.29
N ASN A 110 11.46 -24.75 -5.44
CA ASN A 110 12.81 -25.01 -5.95
C ASN A 110 13.57 -23.71 -6.22
N VAL A 111 12.90 -22.73 -6.84
CA VAL A 111 13.48 -21.40 -7.09
C VAL A 111 13.76 -20.66 -5.79
N LEU A 112 12.82 -20.68 -4.83
CA LEU A 112 13.03 -20.07 -3.50
C LEU A 112 14.21 -20.72 -2.77
N ALA A 113 14.27 -22.03 -2.72
CA ALA A 113 15.35 -22.74 -2.03
C ALA A 113 16.71 -22.54 -2.72
N GLY A 114 16.73 -22.42 -4.06
CA GLY A 114 17.93 -22.05 -4.81
C GLY A 114 18.41 -20.64 -4.51
N LEU A 115 17.49 -19.67 -4.48
CA LEU A 115 17.78 -18.27 -4.13
C LEU A 115 18.33 -18.13 -2.70
N LEU A 116 17.81 -18.92 -1.76
CA LEU A 116 18.21 -18.90 -0.36
C LEU A 116 19.49 -19.67 -0.07
N ALA A 117 19.90 -20.62 -0.93
CA ALA A 117 21.01 -21.54 -0.68
C ALA A 117 22.32 -20.86 -0.18
N PRO A 118 22.76 -19.69 -0.74
CA PRO A 118 23.98 -19.02 -0.30
C PRO A 118 23.88 -18.40 1.11
N LEU A 119 22.64 -18.29 1.67
CA LEU A 119 22.35 -17.61 2.92
C LEU A 119 22.06 -18.59 4.08
N LEU A 120 21.74 -19.85 3.75
CA LEU A 120 21.22 -20.81 4.72
C LEU A 120 22.18 -21.15 5.85
N ALA A 121 23.49 -20.99 5.66
CA ALA A 121 24.48 -21.19 6.72
C ALA A 121 24.59 -20.00 7.68
N ASP A 122 24.13 -18.82 7.29
CA ASP A 122 24.38 -17.58 8.03
C ASP A 122 23.30 -17.28 9.08
N ALA A 123 22.07 -17.77 8.92
CA ALA A 123 20.96 -17.50 9.84
C ALA A 123 19.94 -18.63 9.90
N ASP A 124 19.29 -18.76 11.09
CA ASP A 124 18.25 -19.77 11.34
C ASP A 124 16.83 -19.27 11.10
N ASP A 125 16.67 -17.95 11.09
CA ASP A 125 15.38 -17.28 10.94
C ASP A 125 15.22 -16.72 9.55
N ILE A 126 14.02 -16.83 8.99
CA ILE A 126 13.62 -16.27 7.69
C ILE A 126 12.38 -15.40 7.89
N GLY A 127 12.49 -14.09 7.59
CA GLY A 127 11.34 -13.22 7.39
C GLY A 127 10.91 -13.27 5.92
N PHE A 128 9.66 -13.66 5.64
CA PHE A 128 9.17 -13.87 4.29
C PHE A 128 8.02 -12.93 3.97
N VAL A 129 8.30 -11.86 3.20
CA VAL A 129 7.26 -10.99 2.65
C VAL A 129 6.54 -11.69 1.51
N PHE A 130 5.24 -11.87 1.66
CA PHE A 130 4.39 -12.49 0.66
C PHE A 130 3.24 -11.56 0.30
N SER A 131 3.41 -10.81 -0.81
CA SER A 131 2.54 -9.71 -1.24
C SER A 131 1.39 -10.19 -2.12
N TYR A 132 0.68 -11.22 -1.69
CA TYR A 132 -0.51 -11.77 -2.34
C TYR A 132 -1.63 -11.98 -1.32
N PRO A 133 -2.91 -11.96 -1.76
CA PRO A 133 -4.04 -12.24 -0.88
C PRO A 133 -3.88 -13.59 -0.17
N ALA A 134 -3.73 -13.56 1.14
CA ALA A 134 -3.51 -14.74 1.97
C ALA A 134 -4.16 -14.58 3.35
N GLU A 135 -4.60 -15.70 3.91
CA GLU A 135 -4.99 -15.82 5.32
C GLU A 135 -3.73 -16.10 6.15
N ILE A 136 -3.49 -15.30 7.18
CA ILE A 136 -2.37 -15.53 8.11
C ILE A 136 -2.83 -16.39 9.27
N THR A 137 -2.04 -17.38 9.63
CA THR A 137 -2.31 -18.30 10.73
C THR A 137 -1.56 -17.91 12.01
N PRO A 138 -1.98 -18.39 13.21
CA PRO A 138 -1.35 -18.03 14.49
C PRO A 138 0.14 -18.41 14.59
N ASP A 139 0.61 -19.33 13.78
CA ASP A 139 2.03 -19.69 13.65
C ASP A 139 2.78 -18.82 12.62
N CYS A 140 2.19 -17.70 12.21
CA CYS A 140 2.73 -16.74 11.25
C CYS A 140 3.11 -17.39 9.91
N ASP A 141 2.28 -18.29 9.41
CA ASP A 141 2.31 -18.79 8.05
C ASP A 141 1.17 -18.16 7.24
N ALA A 142 1.20 -18.28 5.92
CA ALA A 142 0.21 -17.75 5.02
C ALA A 142 -0.43 -18.85 4.17
N ARG A 143 -1.77 -18.92 4.20
CA ARG A 143 -2.56 -19.71 3.26
C ARG A 143 -2.92 -18.84 2.07
N LEU A 144 -2.41 -19.16 0.89
CA LEU A 144 -2.70 -18.41 -0.33
C LEU A 144 -4.18 -18.55 -0.73
N ILE A 145 -4.89 -17.42 -0.84
CA ILE A 145 -6.30 -17.40 -1.27
C ILE A 145 -6.38 -17.40 -2.80
N ARG A 146 -5.62 -16.53 -3.45
CA ARG A 146 -5.57 -16.42 -4.91
C ARG A 146 -4.30 -15.71 -5.37
N TRP A 147 -3.88 -15.99 -6.59
CA TRP A 147 -2.84 -15.20 -7.24
C TRP A 147 -3.39 -13.88 -7.78
N THR A 148 -2.55 -12.88 -7.79
CA THR A 148 -2.75 -11.56 -8.42
C THR A 148 -1.51 -11.21 -9.25
N LYS A 149 -1.43 -10.02 -9.83
CA LYS A 149 -0.24 -9.52 -10.54
C LYS A 149 0.22 -10.44 -11.70
N GLN A 150 -0.73 -11.10 -12.37
CA GLN A 150 -0.49 -12.00 -13.52
C GLN A 150 0.44 -13.19 -13.21
N VAL A 151 0.36 -13.74 -12.01
CA VAL A 151 1.04 -14.98 -11.62
C VAL A 151 0.07 -16.15 -11.80
N ASP A 152 0.54 -17.27 -12.40
CA ASP A 152 -0.25 -18.49 -12.64
C ASP A 152 0.45 -19.72 -12.05
N MET A 153 0.05 -20.09 -10.82
CA MET A 153 0.46 -21.30 -10.11
C MET A 153 -0.75 -21.86 -9.33
N PRO A 154 -1.71 -22.48 -10.01
CA PRO A 154 -2.98 -22.88 -9.39
C PRO A 154 -2.86 -23.92 -8.27
N ASP A 155 -1.84 -24.76 -8.30
CA ASP A 155 -1.57 -25.78 -7.31
C ASP A 155 -1.00 -25.25 -5.97
N LEU A 156 -0.71 -23.95 -5.90
CA LEU A 156 -0.37 -23.28 -4.64
C LEU A 156 -1.59 -22.61 -3.96
N VAL A 157 -2.72 -22.47 -4.64
CA VAL A 157 -3.93 -21.95 -4.01
C VAL A 157 -4.36 -22.89 -2.89
N ASP A 158 -4.76 -22.34 -1.75
CA ASP A 158 -5.07 -23.01 -0.48
C ASP A 158 -3.87 -23.68 0.22
N ALA A 159 -2.66 -23.58 -0.34
CA ALA A 159 -1.45 -24.11 0.28
C ALA A 159 -0.87 -23.16 1.34
N MET A 160 -0.22 -23.75 2.37
CA MET A 160 0.57 -23.03 3.36
C MET A 160 1.96 -22.72 2.78
N VAL A 161 2.22 -21.46 2.53
CA VAL A 161 3.41 -21.01 1.77
C VAL A 161 4.69 -21.19 2.57
N GLY A 162 4.67 -20.85 3.86
CA GLY A 162 5.82 -21.03 4.77
C GLY A 162 6.14 -22.48 5.04
N ALA A 163 5.13 -23.30 5.31
CA ALA A 163 5.30 -24.76 5.53
C ALA A 163 5.84 -25.46 4.27
N GLY A 164 5.36 -25.05 3.08
CA GLY A 164 5.88 -25.56 1.82
C GLY A 164 7.36 -25.24 1.60
N LEU A 165 7.77 -24.02 1.90
CA LEU A 165 9.18 -23.60 1.86
C LEU A 165 10.01 -24.37 2.91
N ALA A 166 9.52 -24.47 4.15
CA ALA A 166 10.20 -25.23 5.22
C ALA A 166 10.44 -26.69 4.82
N LYS A 167 9.46 -27.34 4.19
CA LYS A 167 9.58 -28.70 3.66
C LYS A 167 10.67 -28.78 2.58
N ALA A 168 10.69 -27.84 1.64
CA ALA A 168 11.68 -27.82 0.57
C ALA A 168 13.11 -27.59 1.09
N LEU A 169 13.28 -26.73 2.11
CA LEU A 169 14.57 -26.51 2.75
C LEU A 169 15.02 -27.72 3.58
N LYS A 170 14.11 -28.37 4.33
CA LYS A 170 14.39 -29.58 5.10
C LYS A 170 14.86 -30.74 4.22
N ALA A 171 14.28 -30.91 3.04
CA ALA A 171 14.73 -31.89 2.04
C ALA A 171 16.18 -31.67 1.58
N ARG A 172 16.71 -30.44 1.76
CA ARG A 172 18.09 -30.04 1.45
C ARG A 172 18.99 -29.99 2.70
N GLY A 173 18.52 -30.52 3.84
CA GLY A 173 19.28 -30.59 5.09
C GLY A 173 19.23 -29.33 5.96
N HIS A 174 18.33 -28.38 5.66
CA HIS A 174 18.21 -27.11 6.40
C HIS A 174 16.87 -27.00 7.14
N ALA A 175 16.90 -26.91 8.47
CA ALA A 175 15.74 -26.60 9.30
C ALA A 175 15.73 -25.10 9.61
N LYS A 176 14.71 -24.36 9.17
CA LYS A 176 14.60 -22.91 9.35
C LYS A 176 13.25 -22.52 9.94
N ARG A 177 13.23 -21.48 10.78
CA ARG A 177 11.98 -20.84 11.22
C ARG A 177 11.57 -19.80 10.19
N ILE A 178 10.34 -19.88 9.71
CA ILE A 178 9.84 -18.98 8.68
C ILE A 178 8.68 -18.19 9.27
N THR A 179 8.73 -16.87 9.10
CA THR A 179 7.65 -15.93 9.47
C THR A 179 7.17 -15.28 8.21
N VAL A 180 5.93 -15.56 7.82
CA VAL A 180 5.31 -14.99 6.62
C VAL A 180 4.46 -13.77 7.00
N LEU A 181 4.57 -12.69 6.22
CA LEU A 181 3.82 -11.45 6.44
C LEU A 181 3.60 -10.71 5.14
N SER A 182 2.60 -9.80 5.12
CA SER A 182 2.38 -8.89 3.98
C SER A 182 3.43 -7.78 3.92
N ASP A 183 3.60 -7.17 2.76
CA ASP A 183 4.47 -6.00 2.55
C ASP A 183 4.06 -4.82 3.44
N THR A 184 2.77 -4.61 3.65
CA THR A 184 2.24 -3.52 4.47
C THR A 184 2.56 -3.71 5.96
N VAL A 185 2.42 -4.93 6.48
CA VAL A 185 2.85 -5.28 7.86
C VAL A 185 4.37 -5.15 7.99
N ALA A 186 5.12 -5.58 6.98
CA ALA A 186 6.57 -5.41 6.96
C ALA A 186 6.94 -3.91 6.97
N THR A 187 6.27 -3.07 6.17
CA THR A 187 6.48 -1.62 6.18
C THR A 187 6.25 -1.00 7.56
N LEU A 188 5.20 -1.42 8.27
CA LEU A 188 4.97 -1.01 9.66
C LEU A 188 6.15 -1.42 10.57
N LEU A 189 6.58 -2.66 10.49
CA LEU A 189 7.65 -3.20 11.35
C LEU A 189 9.02 -2.56 11.07
N ALA A 190 9.25 -2.06 9.87
CA ALA A 190 10.44 -1.27 9.57
C ALA A 190 10.52 -0.01 10.46
N GLY A 191 9.39 0.64 10.72
CA GLY A 191 9.31 1.78 11.64
C GLY A 191 9.80 1.49 13.05
N LYS A 192 9.66 0.24 13.51
CA LYS A 192 10.18 -0.20 14.81
C LYS A 192 11.71 -0.15 14.87
N SER A 193 12.42 -0.44 13.78
CA SER A 193 13.88 -0.33 13.75
C SER A 193 14.35 1.14 13.85
N ALA A 194 13.60 2.07 13.25
CA ALA A 194 13.87 3.51 13.33
C ALA A 194 13.57 4.09 14.74
N GLY A 195 12.72 3.42 15.51
CA GLY A 195 12.29 3.85 16.84
C GLY A 195 13.35 3.75 17.94
N ILE A 196 14.57 3.29 17.66
CA ILE A 196 15.64 3.23 18.66
C ILE A 196 16.17 4.62 19.01
N SER A 197 16.19 5.55 18.06
CA SER A 197 16.59 6.95 18.27
C SER A 197 15.44 7.88 18.65
N ARG A 198 14.17 7.46 18.44
CA ARG A 198 12.97 8.23 18.78
C ARG A 198 11.93 7.31 19.42
N ARG A 199 11.36 7.76 20.53
CA ARG A 199 10.33 7.00 21.24
C ARG A 199 8.97 7.21 20.58
N TYR A 200 8.46 6.21 19.90
CA TYR A 200 7.11 6.20 19.35
C TYR A 200 6.12 5.51 20.29
N SER A 201 4.89 6.02 20.35
CA SER A 201 3.82 5.41 21.13
C SER A 201 3.20 4.20 20.43
N ASN A 202 3.20 4.18 19.11
CA ASN A 202 2.68 3.09 18.29
C ASN A 202 3.18 3.19 16.84
N TYR A 203 2.80 2.22 15.99
CA TYR A 203 3.30 2.10 14.62
C TYR A 203 2.16 1.85 13.62
N VAL A 204 2.29 2.49 12.45
CA VAL A 204 1.43 2.33 11.27
C VAL A 204 2.34 2.12 10.06
N GLY A 205 1.92 1.28 9.12
CA GLY A 205 2.58 1.09 7.82
C GLY A 205 1.62 1.40 6.69
N LEU A 206 1.99 2.25 5.76
CA LEU A 206 1.21 2.56 4.55
C LEU A 206 1.97 2.16 3.31
N ILE A 207 1.32 1.45 2.41
CA ILE A 207 1.71 1.33 1.01
C ILE A 207 0.84 2.29 0.18
N LEU A 208 1.48 3.19 -0.57
CA LEU A 208 0.82 4.03 -1.58
C LEU A 208 1.68 4.08 -2.84
N GLY A 209 1.55 3.04 -3.63
CA GLY A 209 2.29 2.79 -4.85
C GLY A 209 1.37 2.44 -6.01
N THR A 210 1.61 1.32 -6.67
CA THR A 210 0.71 0.75 -7.69
C THR A 210 -0.68 0.52 -7.10
N GLY A 211 -0.75 -0.06 -5.89
CA GLY A 211 -1.94 -0.18 -5.06
C GLY A 211 -1.82 0.62 -3.77
N THR A 212 -2.78 0.43 -2.85
CA THR A 212 -2.74 1.00 -1.52
C THR A 212 -3.21 0.01 -0.46
N ASN A 213 -2.55 0.04 0.68
CA ASN A 213 -2.95 -0.73 1.86
C ASN A 213 -2.37 -0.09 3.12
N ILE A 214 -3.00 -0.33 4.28
CA ILE A 214 -2.51 0.13 5.57
C ILE A 214 -2.48 -1.00 6.59
N ALA A 215 -1.49 -0.97 7.47
CA ALA A 215 -1.40 -1.83 8.64
C ALA A 215 -1.20 -0.97 9.89
N TYR A 216 -1.70 -1.43 11.02
CA TYR A 216 -1.50 -0.77 12.31
C TYR A 216 -1.47 -1.80 13.44
N VAL A 217 -1.07 -1.37 14.63
CA VAL A 217 -1.07 -2.23 15.81
C VAL A 217 -2.36 -2.04 16.59
N ALA A 218 -3.11 -3.12 16.78
CA ALA A 218 -4.35 -3.15 17.54
C ALA A 218 -4.18 -3.87 18.87
N PRO A 219 -4.77 -3.37 19.98
CA PRO A 219 -4.88 -4.13 21.22
C PRO A 219 -5.66 -5.44 20.99
N ASN A 220 -5.18 -6.55 21.54
CA ASN A 220 -5.84 -7.84 21.40
C ASN A 220 -7.30 -7.84 21.89
N ALA A 221 -7.60 -7.01 22.90
CA ALA A 221 -8.95 -6.85 23.42
C ALA A 221 -9.97 -6.33 22.38
N THR A 222 -9.50 -5.66 21.32
CA THR A 222 -10.37 -5.16 20.23
C THR A 222 -10.57 -6.19 19.12
N ILE A 223 -9.78 -7.28 19.09
CA ILE A 223 -9.78 -8.28 18.01
C ILE A 223 -10.68 -9.47 18.42
N THR A 224 -11.98 -9.27 18.40
CA THR A 224 -12.93 -10.26 18.92
C THR A 224 -13.23 -11.44 17.98
N LYS A 225 -12.86 -11.32 16.71
CA LYS A 225 -12.96 -12.43 15.74
C LYS A 225 -11.96 -13.55 15.97
N VAL A 226 -10.87 -13.30 16.70
CA VAL A 226 -9.88 -14.31 17.07
C VAL A 226 -10.09 -14.69 18.54
N LYS A 227 -10.30 -15.98 18.77
CA LYS A 227 -10.51 -16.51 20.13
C LYS A 227 -9.19 -16.72 20.88
N ASN A 228 -9.23 -16.63 22.21
CA ASN A 228 -8.12 -16.96 23.10
C ASN A 228 -6.85 -16.07 22.94
N LEU A 229 -7.00 -14.84 22.46
CA LEU A 229 -5.89 -13.89 22.48
C LEU A 229 -5.60 -13.43 23.91
N PRO A 230 -4.32 -13.28 24.30
CA PRO A 230 -3.96 -12.64 25.58
C PRO A 230 -4.53 -11.21 25.64
N PRO A 231 -5.38 -10.87 26.62
CA PRO A 231 -6.10 -9.59 26.60
C PRO A 231 -5.20 -8.36 26.70
N ASN A 232 -4.05 -8.48 27.36
CA ASN A 232 -3.09 -7.38 27.55
C ASN A 232 -2.03 -7.28 26.43
N GLY A 233 -2.14 -8.10 25.39
CA GLY A 233 -1.26 -8.05 24.23
C GLY A 233 -1.76 -7.12 23.13
N ALA A 234 -0.93 -6.95 22.13
CA ALA A 234 -1.27 -6.27 20.88
C ALA A 234 -0.65 -7.01 19.70
N MET A 235 -1.25 -6.87 18.52
CA MET A 235 -0.67 -7.43 17.29
C MET A 235 -0.91 -6.52 16.10
N THR A 236 -0.14 -6.71 15.06
CA THR A 236 -0.31 -6.01 13.79
C THR A 236 -1.54 -6.52 13.04
N ILE A 237 -2.30 -5.59 12.48
CA ILE A 237 -3.47 -5.84 11.63
C ILE A 237 -3.17 -5.32 10.24
N ASN A 238 -3.34 -6.17 9.25
CA ASN A 238 -3.36 -5.78 7.84
C ASN A 238 -4.80 -5.43 7.46
N ALA A 239 -5.09 -4.15 7.23
CA ALA A 239 -6.48 -3.69 7.13
C ALA A 239 -7.11 -3.96 5.75
N GLU A 240 -6.32 -4.07 4.68
CA GLU A 240 -6.76 -4.22 3.28
C GLU A 240 -7.64 -3.04 2.83
N THR A 241 -7.17 -1.81 3.12
CA THR A 241 -7.93 -0.59 2.88
C THR A 241 -8.17 -0.25 1.41
N GLY A 242 -7.46 -0.86 0.48
CA GLY A 242 -7.80 -0.76 -0.94
C GLY A 242 -9.26 -1.13 -1.26
N GLY A 243 -9.81 -2.07 -0.51
CA GLY A 243 -11.19 -2.53 -0.63
C GLY A 243 -12.25 -1.64 0.04
N PHE A 244 -11.87 -0.58 0.76
CA PHE A 244 -12.80 0.27 1.52
C PHE A 244 -13.87 0.89 0.62
N THR A 245 -15.15 0.72 0.97
CA THR A 245 -16.30 1.21 0.20
C THR A 245 -16.99 2.43 0.84
N GLY A 246 -16.50 2.88 1.99
CA GLY A 246 -17.13 3.95 2.76
C GLY A 246 -16.97 5.36 2.19
N VAL A 247 -16.15 5.57 1.13
CA VAL A 247 -16.05 6.86 0.44
C VAL A 247 -17.08 6.92 -0.69
N PRO A 248 -17.92 7.96 -0.75
CA PRO A 248 -18.86 8.13 -1.87
C PRO A 248 -18.11 8.25 -3.21
N GLN A 249 -18.45 7.38 -4.15
CA GLN A 249 -17.94 7.45 -5.51
C GLN A 249 -18.60 8.58 -6.30
N THR A 250 -17.78 9.35 -7.02
CA THR A 250 -18.28 10.27 -8.05
C THR A 250 -18.77 9.51 -9.29
N GLU A 251 -19.40 10.20 -10.22
CA GLU A 251 -19.75 9.61 -11.52
C GLU A 251 -18.49 9.13 -12.29
N PHE A 252 -17.35 9.83 -12.14
CA PHE A 252 -16.10 9.46 -12.80
C PHE A 252 -15.47 8.20 -12.19
N ASP A 253 -15.53 8.06 -10.86
CA ASP A 253 -15.07 6.85 -10.18
C ASP A 253 -15.86 5.64 -10.67
N ARG A 254 -17.20 5.75 -10.72
CA ARG A 254 -18.06 4.66 -11.21
C ARG A 254 -17.85 4.36 -12.70
N ALA A 255 -17.73 5.39 -13.53
CA ALA A 255 -17.50 5.22 -14.96
C ALA A 255 -16.15 4.57 -15.25
N PHE A 256 -15.10 4.94 -14.51
CA PHE A 256 -13.78 4.30 -14.60
C PHE A 256 -13.83 2.87 -14.08
N ASP A 257 -14.41 2.64 -12.89
CA ASP A 257 -14.54 1.32 -12.27
C ASP A 257 -15.20 0.31 -13.20
N ALA A 258 -16.26 0.71 -13.89
CA ALA A 258 -16.99 -0.13 -14.85
C ALA A 258 -16.12 -0.62 -16.04
N THR A 259 -14.96 -0.02 -16.28
CA THR A 259 -13.99 -0.44 -17.31
C THR A 259 -12.90 -1.35 -16.78
N THR A 260 -12.84 -1.58 -15.49
CA THR A 260 -11.82 -2.42 -14.85
C THR A 260 -12.26 -3.89 -14.79
N LYS A 261 -11.30 -4.81 -14.68
CA LYS A 261 -11.59 -6.25 -14.55
C LYS A 261 -12.31 -6.59 -13.24
N ASP A 262 -12.01 -5.83 -12.20
CA ASP A 262 -12.51 -6.03 -10.83
C ASP A 262 -13.54 -4.94 -10.50
N THR A 263 -14.58 -4.81 -11.34
CA THR A 263 -15.65 -3.81 -11.15
C THR A 263 -16.35 -4.02 -9.80
N GLY A 264 -16.43 -2.95 -9.02
CA GLY A 264 -17.03 -2.96 -7.67
C GLY A 264 -16.03 -3.32 -6.54
N ASP A 265 -14.89 -3.93 -6.88
CA ASP A 265 -13.84 -4.25 -5.92
C ASP A 265 -12.78 -3.14 -5.88
N TYR A 266 -12.05 -3.03 -4.77
CA TYR A 266 -10.92 -2.09 -4.60
C TYR A 266 -11.25 -0.63 -4.92
N THR A 267 -12.48 -0.21 -4.60
CA THR A 267 -13.00 1.12 -4.99
C THR A 267 -12.16 2.26 -4.41
N PHE A 268 -11.68 2.13 -3.17
CA PHE A 268 -10.81 3.13 -2.55
C PHE A 268 -9.44 3.18 -3.22
N GLU A 269 -8.84 2.04 -3.51
CA GLU A 269 -7.57 1.95 -4.24
C GLU A 269 -7.65 2.65 -5.60
N LYS A 270 -8.75 2.47 -6.32
CA LYS A 270 -9.00 3.10 -7.62
C LYS A 270 -9.09 4.63 -7.56
N MET A 271 -9.40 5.19 -6.39
CA MET A 271 -9.46 6.64 -6.19
C MET A 271 -8.11 7.28 -5.88
N ILE A 272 -7.11 6.52 -5.37
CA ILE A 272 -5.89 7.12 -4.81
C ILE A 272 -4.57 6.53 -5.30
N SER A 273 -4.56 5.34 -5.92
CA SER A 273 -3.30 4.65 -6.20
C SER A 273 -2.83 4.77 -7.66
N GLY A 274 -1.54 4.50 -7.85
CA GLY A 274 -0.83 4.78 -9.09
C GLY A 274 -1.27 3.96 -10.30
N ALA A 275 -1.85 2.77 -10.10
CA ALA A 275 -2.37 1.98 -11.22
C ALA A 275 -3.61 2.62 -11.86
N TYR A 276 -4.31 3.50 -11.13
CA TYR A 276 -5.67 3.90 -11.49
C TYR A 276 -5.86 5.40 -11.74
N LEU A 277 -5.06 6.28 -11.09
CA LEU A 277 -5.23 7.74 -11.20
C LEU A 277 -5.15 8.26 -12.64
N GLY A 278 -4.32 7.67 -13.51
CA GLY A 278 -4.30 8.03 -14.93
C GLY A 278 -5.58 7.67 -15.66
N GLY A 279 -6.11 6.46 -15.42
CA GLY A 279 -7.39 6.03 -15.97
C GLY A 279 -8.55 6.91 -15.52
N LEU A 280 -8.63 7.20 -14.22
CA LEU A 280 -9.63 8.13 -13.67
C LEU A 280 -9.48 9.54 -14.27
N GLY A 281 -8.24 10.06 -14.37
CA GLY A 281 -7.95 11.34 -15.00
C GLY A 281 -8.42 11.41 -16.45
N ARG A 282 -8.29 10.33 -17.22
CA ARG A 282 -8.81 10.23 -18.58
C ARG A 282 -10.31 10.50 -18.63
N PHE A 283 -11.10 9.88 -17.75
CA PHE A 283 -12.55 10.10 -17.70
C PHE A 283 -12.90 11.55 -17.38
N VAL A 284 -12.16 12.17 -16.45
CA VAL A 284 -12.33 13.60 -16.09
C VAL A 284 -12.01 14.51 -17.28
N LEU A 285 -10.91 14.27 -17.98
CA LEU A 285 -10.53 15.05 -19.18
C LEU A 285 -11.52 14.89 -20.31
N GLN A 286 -12.00 13.66 -20.57
CA GLN A 286 -13.01 13.40 -21.60
C GLN A 286 -14.34 14.07 -21.28
N ALA A 287 -14.75 14.11 -20.01
CA ALA A 287 -15.96 14.84 -19.61
C ALA A 287 -15.76 16.36 -19.78
N GLY A 288 -14.63 16.92 -19.40
CA GLY A 288 -14.30 18.32 -19.66
C GLY A 288 -14.28 18.66 -21.15
N ALA A 289 -13.87 17.72 -22.01
CA ALA A 289 -13.92 17.87 -23.46
C ALA A 289 -15.36 17.91 -23.99
N ARG A 290 -16.27 17.13 -23.41
CA ARG A 290 -17.72 17.19 -23.76
C ARG A 290 -18.35 18.49 -23.30
N GLU A 291 -17.96 19.04 -22.15
CA GLU A 291 -18.43 20.34 -21.61
C GLU A 291 -17.90 21.55 -22.41
N GLY A 292 -16.94 21.35 -23.32
CA GLY A 292 -16.43 22.42 -24.17
C GLY A 292 -15.25 23.19 -23.60
N PHE A 293 -14.52 22.64 -22.61
CA PHE A 293 -13.33 23.29 -22.04
C PHE A 293 -12.08 23.22 -22.95
N PHE A 294 -12.18 22.51 -24.07
CA PHE A 294 -11.06 22.28 -24.99
C PHE A 294 -11.36 22.77 -26.40
N SER A 295 -10.34 23.13 -27.14
CA SER A 295 -10.42 23.43 -28.59
C SER A 295 -10.91 22.19 -29.38
N ALA A 296 -11.45 22.36 -30.56
CA ALA A 296 -11.99 21.26 -31.35
C ALA A 296 -10.97 20.16 -31.66
N PRO A 297 -9.69 20.45 -32.04
CA PRO A 297 -8.67 19.41 -32.24
C PRO A 297 -8.33 18.66 -30.95
N ALA A 298 -8.18 19.37 -29.80
CA ALA A 298 -7.89 18.78 -28.52
C ALA A 298 -9.05 17.90 -28.02
N LYS A 299 -10.29 18.38 -28.18
CA LYS A 299 -11.51 17.61 -27.85
C LYS A 299 -11.55 16.30 -28.62
N ALA A 300 -11.33 16.31 -29.93
CA ALA A 300 -11.32 15.11 -30.76
C ALA A 300 -10.27 14.10 -30.24
N ALA A 301 -9.03 14.55 -30.03
CA ALA A 301 -7.94 13.70 -29.55
C ALA A 301 -8.21 13.11 -28.15
N LEU A 302 -8.77 13.90 -27.22
CA LEU A 302 -9.11 13.43 -25.88
C LEU A 302 -10.23 12.38 -25.91
N LEU A 303 -11.26 12.55 -26.75
CA LEU A 303 -12.36 11.59 -26.85
C LEU A 303 -11.93 10.26 -27.46
N GLU A 304 -10.92 10.25 -28.33
CA GLU A 304 -10.31 9.07 -28.92
C GLU A 304 -9.28 8.39 -28.00
N CYS A 305 -8.84 9.04 -26.93
CA CYS A 305 -7.83 8.52 -26.01
C CYS A 305 -8.36 7.26 -25.31
N ALA A 306 -7.87 6.09 -25.68
CA ALA A 306 -8.31 4.80 -25.15
C ALA A 306 -7.74 4.50 -23.75
N SER A 307 -6.52 4.98 -23.45
CA SER A 307 -5.83 4.76 -22.17
C SER A 307 -4.94 5.95 -21.82
N LEU A 308 -4.77 6.18 -20.51
CA LEU A 308 -3.85 7.20 -19.99
C LEU A 308 -3.10 6.60 -18.80
N ALA A 309 -1.78 6.46 -18.94
CA ALA A 309 -0.92 6.00 -17.86
C ALA A 309 -0.80 7.08 -16.78
N ASN A 310 -0.76 6.67 -15.51
CA ASN A 310 -0.62 7.63 -14.41
C ASN A 310 0.64 8.50 -14.55
N LYS A 311 1.75 7.90 -14.98
CA LYS A 311 3.00 8.64 -15.20
C LYS A 311 2.83 9.76 -16.23
N ASP A 312 2.17 9.50 -17.35
CA ASP A 312 1.94 10.50 -18.40
C ASP A 312 1.00 11.61 -17.91
N PHE A 313 -0.01 11.24 -17.12
CA PHE A 313 -0.95 12.19 -16.54
C PHE A 313 -0.27 13.09 -15.50
N ASP A 314 0.52 12.52 -14.59
CA ASP A 314 1.30 13.23 -13.58
C ASP A 314 2.35 14.15 -14.23
N ASP A 315 3.17 13.62 -15.13
CA ASP A 315 4.22 14.39 -15.81
C ASP A 315 3.64 15.59 -16.58
N PHE A 316 2.51 15.42 -17.28
CA PHE A 316 1.86 16.50 -17.99
C PHE A 316 1.24 17.55 -17.06
N CYS A 317 0.59 17.12 -15.97
CA CYS A 317 0.05 18.05 -14.96
C CYS A 317 1.17 18.80 -14.21
N ALA A 318 2.36 18.23 -14.08
CA ALA A 318 3.54 18.88 -13.51
C ALA A 318 4.21 19.85 -14.51
N ASN A 319 4.31 19.43 -15.79
CA ASN A 319 4.89 20.22 -16.87
C ASN A 319 4.02 20.13 -18.14
N PRO A 320 3.10 21.07 -18.37
CA PRO A 320 2.16 21.02 -19.49
C PRO A 320 2.81 21.20 -20.88
N PHE A 321 4.11 21.50 -20.94
CA PHE A 321 4.88 21.58 -22.18
C PHE A 321 5.68 20.28 -22.46
N SER A 322 5.52 19.26 -21.61
CA SER A 322 6.08 17.94 -21.90
C SER A 322 5.54 17.42 -23.23
N THR A 323 6.44 16.89 -24.07
CA THR A 323 6.11 16.28 -25.37
C THR A 323 6.01 14.75 -25.29
N GLY A 324 6.33 14.18 -24.14
CA GLY A 324 6.28 12.73 -23.90
C GLY A 324 4.89 12.25 -23.48
N GLY A 325 4.64 10.97 -23.68
CA GLY A 325 3.40 10.31 -23.29
C GLY A 325 2.18 10.68 -24.13
N ALA A 326 1.04 10.10 -23.78
CA ALA A 326 -0.20 10.24 -24.55
C ALA A 326 -0.68 11.70 -24.61
N LEU A 327 -0.61 12.47 -23.51
CA LEU A 327 -1.04 13.85 -23.48
C LEU A 327 -0.07 14.80 -24.21
N GLY A 328 1.23 14.52 -24.13
CA GLY A 328 2.25 15.36 -24.81
C GLY A 328 2.17 15.31 -26.33
N ALA A 329 1.64 14.24 -26.90
CA ALA A 329 1.44 14.05 -28.33
C ALA A 329 0.14 14.71 -28.86
N MET A 330 -0.76 15.20 -27.98
CA MET A 330 -2.04 15.78 -28.39
C MET A 330 -1.90 17.22 -28.91
N PRO A 331 -2.77 17.67 -29.82
CA PRO A 331 -2.71 18.99 -30.43
C PRO A 331 -3.23 20.08 -29.49
N PHE A 332 -2.63 20.21 -28.31
CA PHE A 332 -3.01 21.20 -27.31
C PHE A 332 -2.42 22.59 -27.58
N ASN A 333 -3.28 23.58 -27.60
CA ASN A 333 -2.87 24.99 -27.45
C ASN A 333 -2.70 25.34 -25.95
N ASP A 334 -2.30 26.55 -25.63
CA ASP A 334 -2.07 27.00 -24.24
C ASP A 334 -3.35 27.00 -23.38
N GLY A 335 -4.53 27.24 -23.99
CA GLY A 335 -5.82 27.14 -23.33
C GLY A 335 -6.12 25.70 -22.93
N ASP A 336 -5.90 24.77 -23.85
CA ASP A 336 -6.09 23.32 -23.61
C ASP A 336 -5.16 22.81 -22.52
N ARG A 337 -3.88 23.24 -22.54
CA ARG A 337 -2.89 22.87 -21.50
C ARG A 337 -3.32 23.35 -20.12
N ARG A 338 -3.82 24.59 -20.02
CA ARG A 338 -4.40 25.10 -18.77
C ARG A 338 -5.62 24.30 -18.34
N ALA A 339 -6.49 23.91 -19.26
CA ALA A 339 -7.67 23.10 -18.97
C ALA A 339 -7.28 21.68 -18.44
N VAL A 340 -6.26 21.03 -19.06
CA VAL A 340 -5.74 19.74 -18.56
C VAL A 340 -5.24 19.88 -17.12
N MET A 341 -4.44 20.91 -16.82
CA MET A 341 -3.93 21.14 -15.46
C MET A 341 -5.07 21.41 -14.47
N ALA A 342 -6.04 22.25 -14.84
CA ALA A 342 -7.15 22.63 -13.98
C ALA A 342 -8.11 21.46 -13.69
N LEU A 343 -8.26 20.52 -14.61
CA LEU A 343 -9.05 19.30 -14.42
C LEU A 343 -8.25 18.20 -13.75
N GLY A 344 -6.95 18.09 -14.04
CA GLY A 344 -6.12 16.98 -13.61
C GLY A 344 -5.59 17.10 -12.19
N LYS A 345 -5.07 18.27 -11.79
CA LYS A 345 -4.52 18.46 -10.45
C LYS A 345 -5.50 18.12 -9.33
N PRO A 346 -6.78 18.51 -9.39
CA PRO A 346 -7.77 18.14 -8.37
C PRO A 346 -7.97 16.65 -8.17
N VAL A 347 -7.71 15.81 -9.18
CA VAL A 347 -7.73 14.35 -9.03
C VAL A 347 -6.65 13.90 -8.04
N PHE A 348 -5.43 14.42 -8.16
CA PHE A 348 -4.33 14.14 -7.24
C PHE A 348 -4.53 14.79 -5.86
N GLU A 349 -5.08 15.99 -5.79
CA GLU A 349 -5.40 16.68 -4.53
C GLU A 349 -6.44 15.90 -3.71
N ARG A 350 -7.49 15.40 -4.37
CA ARG A 350 -8.49 14.52 -3.74
C ARG A 350 -7.84 13.22 -3.25
N ALA A 351 -7.00 12.61 -4.06
CA ALA A 351 -6.27 11.40 -3.69
C ALA A 351 -5.39 11.62 -2.46
N ALA A 352 -4.70 12.77 -2.36
CA ALA A 352 -3.90 13.14 -1.20
C ALA A 352 -4.74 13.25 0.07
N LYS A 353 -5.91 13.89 -0.01
CA LYS A 353 -6.80 14.06 1.14
C LYS A 353 -7.39 12.73 1.61
N LEU A 354 -7.79 11.86 0.67
CA LEU A 354 -8.28 10.51 0.98
C LEU A 354 -7.17 9.63 1.59
N ALA A 355 -5.94 9.70 1.07
CA ALA A 355 -4.80 9.00 1.66
C ALA A 355 -4.51 9.48 3.10
N ALA A 356 -4.62 10.79 3.35
CA ALA A 356 -4.50 11.35 4.70
C ALA A 356 -5.61 10.84 5.63
N CYS A 357 -6.86 10.73 5.17
CA CYS A 357 -7.94 10.13 5.95
C CYS A 357 -7.64 8.67 6.33
N ASN A 358 -7.10 7.88 5.40
CA ASN A 358 -6.69 6.49 5.66
C ASN A 358 -5.60 6.42 6.75
N ILE A 359 -4.55 7.25 6.65
CA ILE A 359 -3.50 7.35 7.68
C ILE A 359 -4.08 7.75 9.02
N CYS A 360 -4.89 8.81 9.06
CA CYS A 360 -5.47 9.33 10.30
C CYS A 360 -6.40 8.32 10.96
N ALA A 361 -7.21 7.59 10.20
CA ALA A 361 -8.05 6.52 10.71
C ALA A 361 -7.22 5.44 11.43
N ALA A 362 -6.12 4.98 10.82
CA ALA A 362 -5.22 4.01 11.41
C ALA A 362 -4.52 4.57 12.67
N VAL A 363 -4.02 5.82 12.63
CA VAL A 363 -3.41 6.48 13.80
C VAL A 363 -4.39 6.52 14.96
N ILE A 364 -5.63 6.93 14.74
CA ILE A 364 -6.68 6.99 15.77
C ILE A 364 -6.94 5.59 16.35
N GLN A 365 -7.00 4.55 15.51
CA GLN A 365 -7.24 3.17 15.94
C GLN A 365 -6.11 2.60 16.79
N THR A 366 -4.87 3.11 16.66
CA THR A 366 -3.77 2.69 17.54
C THR A 366 -3.96 3.10 19.00
N GLY A 367 -4.77 4.15 19.28
CA GLY A 367 -4.88 4.78 20.59
C GLY A 367 -3.62 5.54 21.04
N GLY A 368 -2.59 5.61 20.18
CA GLY A 368 -1.33 6.31 20.46
C GLY A 368 -1.33 7.77 20.00
N GLY A 369 -0.15 8.44 20.15
CA GLY A 369 0.09 9.78 19.62
C GLY A 369 -0.51 10.94 20.43
N THR A 370 -0.93 10.72 21.68
CA THR A 370 -1.50 11.77 22.54
C THR A 370 -0.43 12.70 23.14
N ASP A 371 0.82 12.35 23.05
CA ASP A 371 1.97 13.12 23.51
C ASP A 371 2.88 13.46 22.32
N PRO A 372 3.20 14.75 22.08
CA PRO A 372 4.10 15.14 20.98
C PRO A 372 5.53 14.57 21.10
N LEU A 373 5.95 14.18 22.31
CA LEU A 373 7.23 13.50 22.52
C LEU A 373 7.18 12.02 22.12
N HIS A 374 5.99 11.44 22.05
CA HIS A 374 5.73 10.04 21.73
C HIS A 374 4.68 9.93 20.61
N PRO A 375 4.92 10.49 19.42
CA PRO A 375 3.97 10.41 18.31
C PRO A 375 3.78 8.96 17.84
N VAL A 376 2.80 8.72 16.97
CA VAL A 376 2.71 7.48 16.21
C VAL A 376 3.70 7.53 15.05
N CYS A 377 4.49 6.48 14.88
CA CYS A 377 5.35 6.30 13.70
C CYS A 377 4.50 5.81 12.52
N VAL A 378 4.48 6.54 11.42
CA VAL A 378 3.84 6.14 10.17
C VAL A 378 4.93 5.92 9.13
N THR A 379 5.29 4.68 8.90
CA THR A 379 6.24 4.31 7.83
C THR A 379 5.48 4.21 6.51
N ILE A 380 5.95 4.92 5.49
CA ILE A 380 5.31 4.94 4.18
C ILE A 380 6.26 4.37 3.13
N ASP A 381 5.73 3.47 2.30
CA ASP A 381 6.40 3.00 1.08
C ASP A 381 5.47 3.16 -0.13
N GLY A 382 6.05 3.32 -1.30
CA GLY A 382 5.33 3.37 -2.56
C GLY A 382 5.64 4.59 -3.43
N SER A 383 5.75 4.31 -4.73
CA SER A 383 6.15 5.32 -5.71
C SER A 383 5.12 6.43 -5.94
N THR A 384 3.84 6.16 -5.74
CA THR A 384 2.79 7.18 -5.89
C THR A 384 2.94 8.26 -4.83
N TYR A 385 3.21 7.89 -3.59
CA TYR A 385 3.43 8.85 -2.51
C TYR A 385 4.66 9.74 -2.76
N TYR A 386 5.81 9.12 -3.14
CA TYR A 386 7.08 9.85 -3.22
C TYR A 386 7.36 10.49 -4.58
N ARG A 387 6.76 10.03 -5.68
CA ARG A 387 7.15 10.44 -7.04
C ARG A 387 6.08 11.23 -7.80
N THR A 388 4.86 11.37 -7.28
CA THR A 388 3.83 12.20 -7.91
C THR A 388 4.19 13.67 -7.77
N LYS A 389 4.34 14.35 -8.90
CA LYS A 389 4.89 15.73 -9.03
C LYS A 389 3.82 16.79 -9.29
N ALA A 390 2.69 16.40 -9.88
CA ALA A 390 1.62 17.31 -10.31
C ALA A 390 1.19 18.28 -9.20
N VAL A 391 1.17 17.78 -7.95
CA VAL A 391 0.70 18.53 -6.76
C VAL A 391 1.64 18.40 -5.57
N ASN A 392 2.84 17.80 -5.73
CA ASN A 392 3.68 17.39 -4.61
C ASN A 392 2.88 16.58 -3.57
N LEU A 393 2.42 15.40 -4.00
CA LEU A 393 1.47 14.56 -3.25
C LEU A 393 1.91 14.31 -1.81
N LYS A 394 3.21 14.01 -1.59
CA LYS A 394 3.79 13.83 -0.26
C LYS A 394 3.49 15.00 0.67
N SER A 395 3.84 16.22 0.25
CA SER A 395 3.63 17.41 1.08
C SER A 395 2.16 17.67 1.38
N LEU A 396 1.26 17.42 0.41
CA LEU A 396 -0.18 17.57 0.61
C LEU A 396 -0.73 16.55 1.61
N VAL A 397 -0.33 15.28 1.50
CA VAL A 397 -0.72 14.24 2.46
C VAL A 397 -0.24 14.61 3.86
N GLU A 398 1.03 14.99 4.02
CA GLU A 398 1.59 15.40 5.32
C GLU A 398 0.85 16.61 5.92
N GLN A 399 0.48 17.59 5.08
CA GLN A 399 -0.31 18.74 5.53
C GLN A 399 -1.70 18.30 5.98
N HIS A 400 -2.42 17.51 5.17
CA HIS A 400 -3.74 17.02 5.54
C HIS A 400 -3.72 16.17 6.81
N VAL A 401 -2.70 15.33 7.02
CA VAL A 401 -2.54 14.56 8.25
C VAL A 401 -2.42 15.48 9.46
N ARG A 402 -1.59 16.54 9.38
CA ARG A 402 -1.47 17.53 10.45
C ARG A 402 -2.79 18.28 10.71
N ASP A 403 -3.48 18.68 9.64
CA ASP A 403 -4.75 19.41 9.72
C ASP A 403 -5.87 18.56 10.34
N ILE A 404 -5.82 17.24 10.13
CA ILE A 404 -6.80 16.29 10.65
C ILE A 404 -6.47 15.88 12.11
N LEU A 405 -5.22 15.52 12.40
CA LEU A 405 -4.83 15.02 13.73
C LEU A 405 -4.64 16.14 14.76
N GLY A 406 -4.10 17.30 14.35
CA GLY A 406 -3.78 18.41 15.26
C GLY A 406 -4.95 18.88 16.11
N PRO A 407 -6.14 19.19 15.53
CA PRO A 407 -7.32 19.57 16.31
C PRO A 407 -7.82 18.47 17.27
N ARG A 408 -7.40 17.23 17.05
CA ARG A 408 -7.73 16.06 17.89
C ARG A 408 -6.69 15.78 18.97
N GLY A 409 -5.65 16.63 19.08
CA GLY A 409 -4.55 16.44 20.04
C GLY A 409 -3.72 15.19 19.74
N LEU A 410 -3.65 14.76 18.48
CA LEU A 410 -2.89 13.58 18.06
C LEU A 410 -1.68 13.96 17.20
N TYR A 411 -0.59 13.24 17.39
CA TYR A 411 0.69 13.48 16.73
C TYR A 411 1.19 12.23 16.02
N ALA A 412 1.64 12.41 14.80
CA ALA A 412 2.24 11.35 13.99
C ALA A 412 3.47 11.87 13.24
N ASP A 413 4.52 11.05 13.16
CA ASP A 413 5.68 11.27 12.32
C ASP A 413 5.57 10.39 11.09
N LEU A 414 5.53 10.99 9.91
CA LEU A 414 5.53 10.27 8.64
C LEU A 414 6.98 10.12 8.17
N ILE A 415 7.45 8.88 8.11
CA ILE A 415 8.85 8.59 7.82
C ILE A 415 9.00 7.71 6.58
N GLN A 416 10.14 7.86 5.93
CA GLN A 416 10.61 6.98 4.87
C GLN A 416 11.71 6.07 5.40
N ILE A 417 11.64 4.79 5.06
CA ILE A 417 12.70 3.83 5.27
C ILE A 417 12.98 3.15 3.93
N ASP A 418 14.20 3.21 3.49
CA ASP A 418 14.60 2.55 2.26
C ASP A 418 14.46 1.03 2.42
N GLU A 419 13.92 0.37 1.39
CA GLU A 419 13.63 -1.06 1.42
C GLU A 419 12.78 -1.49 2.63
N ALA A 420 11.81 -0.65 3.06
CA ALA A 420 10.99 -0.89 4.25
C ALA A 420 10.42 -2.32 4.34
N PRO A 421 9.86 -2.95 3.30
CA PRO A 421 9.41 -4.34 3.39
C PRO A 421 10.51 -5.34 3.74
N VAL A 422 11.74 -5.13 3.24
CA VAL A 422 12.89 -5.99 3.55
C VAL A 422 13.30 -5.82 5.02
N ILE A 423 13.41 -4.58 5.49
CA ILE A 423 13.79 -4.27 6.87
C ILE A 423 12.74 -4.80 7.85
N GLY A 424 11.47 -4.60 7.56
CA GLY A 424 10.38 -5.07 8.41
C GLY A 424 10.24 -6.60 8.44
N ALA A 425 10.52 -7.28 7.34
CA ALA A 425 10.60 -8.74 7.32
C ALA A 425 11.73 -9.26 8.20
N ALA A 426 12.88 -8.57 8.21
CA ALA A 426 13.98 -8.87 9.12
C ALA A 426 13.55 -8.71 10.58
N VAL A 427 12.86 -7.62 10.92
CA VAL A 427 12.28 -7.40 12.26
C VAL A 427 11.33 -8.54 12.62
N ALA A 428 10.41 -8.93 11.74
CA ALA A 428 9.45 -10.01 11.96
C ALA A 428 10.14 -11.36 12.22
N GLY A 429 11.13 -11.73 11.39
CA GLY A 429 11.89 -12.96 11.55
C GLY A 429 12.66 -13.04 12.88
N LEU A 430 13.16 -11.91 13.38
CA LEU A 430 13.95 -11.84 14.62
C LEU A 430 13.11 -11.73 15.89
N THR A 431 11.87 -11.22 15.80
CA THR A 431 11.05 -10.90 17.01
C THR A 431 9.85 -11.79 17.22
N ARG A 432 9.63 -12.77 16.36
CA ARG A 432 8.57 -13.80 16.52
C ARG A 432 8.70 -14.61 17.79
#